data_97dae295fb99387c621334d09700af33
#
_entry.id   97dae295fb99387c621334d09700af33
#
_cell.length_a   1.000
_cell.length_b   1.000
_cell.length_c   1.000
_cell.angle_alpha   90.00
_cell.angle_beta   90.00
_cell.angle_gamma   90.00
#
_symmetry.space_group_name_H-M   'P 1'
#
loop_
_entity.id
_entity.type
_entity.pdbx_description
1 polymer ?
#
loop_
_entity_poly.entity_id
_entity_poly.type
_entity_poly.pdbx_seq_one_letter_code
_entity_poly.pdbx_strand_id
1 'polypeptide(L)'
;MKRGMTLWRYFTDSQEHAGGFIMVKAVVGANWGDEGKGKITDMLAEKADIIIRFQGGANAGHTIINDYGKFALHTLPSGVFYGHTTSIIGNGVAVDIPVLFKEIQSIIDRDVPMPKILVSDRAQMVMSYHKNFDAYEEERLGGKSFGSTKSGIAPFYSDKYAKIGFQISELFEDEAELREKVNRVAEQKNVMLEHLYHKPLINPDDLYNELMEYKEMVAPYVCNVSLYLDEALKEGKEILLEGQLGTLKDPDHGIYPMVTSSSTLAAYGAIGAGIPPYEIKQIVTVCKAYSSAVGAGAFVSEIFGEEADELRRRGGDGGEFGATTGRPRRMGWFDCVASKYGCRMHCLLYTSDAADEARSVDL
;
A
#
# COMPACT_ATOMS: atom_id res chain seq x y z
N MET A 1 21.47 22.00 -3.47
CA MET A 1 21.62 20.73 -4.19
C MET A 1 22.81 19.86 -3.72
N LYS A 2 23.96 20.38 -3.30
CA LYS A 2 25.12 19.53 -2.93
C LYS A 2 25.06 18.90 -1.52
N ARG A 3 24.25 19.38 -0.58
CA ARG A 3 24.16 18.81 0.78
C ARG A 3 23.26 17.57 0.91
N GLY A 4 22.30 17.37 0.02
CA GLY A 4 21.46 16.17 0.01
C GLY A 4 22.18 14.90 -0.48
N MET A 5 23.19 15.06 -1.32
CA MET A 5 23.99 13.93 -1.85
C MET A 5 24.98 13.34 -0.82
N THR A 6 25.34 14.09 0.22
CA THR A 6 26.31 13.61 1.22
C THR A 6 25.68 12.64 2.23
N LEU A 7 24.42 12.86 2.61
CA LEU A 7 23.65 11.93 3.46
C LEU A 7 23.38 10.60 2.75
N TRP A 8 23.14 10.65 1.45
CA TRP A 8 22.88 9.44 0.66
C TRP A 8 24.13 8.53 0.53
N ARG A 9 25.33 9.12 0.41
CA ARG A 9 26.59 8.34 0.40
C ARG A 9 26.85 7.61 1.73
N TYR A 10 26.50 8.21 2.86
CA TYR A 10 26.65 7.53 4.17
C TYR A 10 25.77 6.29 4.30
N PHE A 11 24.56 6.27 3.70
CA PHE A 11 23.69 5.10 3.71
C PHE A 11 24.14 3.97 2.78
N THR A 12 24.86 4.27 1.72
CA THR A 12 25.38 3.25 0.78
C THR A 12 26.75 2.70 1.17
N ASP A 13 27.66 3.53 1.69
CA ASP A 13 29.04 3.13 2.00
C ASP A 13 29.15 2.31 3.30
N SER A 14 28.26 2.48 4.27
CA SER A 14 28.30 1.72 5.54
C SER A 14 27.88 0.25 5.39
N GLN A 15 27.32 -0.14 4.27
CA GLN A 15 26.87 -1.51 4.01
C GLN A 15 27.81 -2.35 3.12
N GLU A 16 28.74 -1.73 2.40
CA GLU A 16 29.74 -2.46 1.62
C GLU A 16 30.79 -3.21 2.48
N HIS A 17 30.79 -2.97 3.81
CA HIS A 17 31.78 -3.56 4.70
C HIS A 17 31.31 -4.81 5.45
N ALA A 18 30.05 -5.19 5.37
CA ALA A 18 29.53 -6.45 5.90
C ALA A 18 29.19 -7.37 4.71
N GLY A 19 30.13 -8.16 4.24
CA GLY A 19 30.08 -9.00 3.05
C GLY A 19 28.92 -10.02 3.00
N GLY A 20 27.68 -9.57 3.02
CA GLY A 20 26.47 -10.36 2.80
C GLY A 20 25.54 -9.64 1.85
N PHE A 21 25.10 -10.31 0.80
CA PHE A 21 24.08 -9.81 -0.11
C PHE A 21 22.79 -9.52 0.66
N ILE A 22 22.30 -8.28 0.60
CA ILE A 22 21.00 -7.92 1.17
C ILE A 22 19.94 -8.27 0.11
N MET A 23 19.37 -9.45 0.23
CA MET A 23 18.40 -9.95 -0.75
C MET A 23 17.01 -9.33 -0.60
N VAL A 24 16.57 -8.99 0.63
CA VAL A 24 15.23 -8.42 0.86
C VAL A 24 15.30 -7.11 1.62
N LYS A 25 14.75 -6.06 1.02
CA LYS A 25 14.60 -4.72 1.61
C LYS A 25 13.12 -4.36 1.71
N ALA A 26 12.71 -3.72 2.79
CA ALA A 26 11.35 -3.19 2.93
C ALA A 26 11.38 -1.65 2.99
N VAL A 27 10.52 -1.00 2.21
CA VAL A 27 10.31 0.46 2.23
C VAL A 27 8.97 0.75 2.88
N VAL A 28 8.98 1.47 4.01
CA VAL A 28 7.79 1.75 4.83
C VAL A 28 7.75 3.21 5.28
N GLY A 29 6.59 3.69 5.71
CA GLY A 29 6.40 5.06 6.19
C GLY A 29 6.43 5.18 7.69
N ALA A 30 7.14 6.18 8.21
CA ALA A 30 7.27 6.42 9.64
C ALA A 30 6.01 6.99 10.29
N ASN A 31 5.22 7.79 9.57
CA ASN A 31 4.21 8.66 10.15
C ASN A 31 2.80 8.38 9.61
N TRP A 32 2.18 9.35 8.92
CA TRP A 32 0.77 9.30 8.46
C TRP A 32 0.59 8.71 7.07
N GLY A 33 1.66 8.32 6.37
CA GLY A 33 1.57 7.63 5.08
C GLY A 33 1.89 8.47 3.84
N ASP A 34 2.13 9.75 4.02
CA ASP A 34 2.41 10.72 2.94
C ASP A 34 3.90 11.09 2.84
N GLU A 35 4.81 10.18 3.23
CA GLU A 35 6.24 10.46 3.35
C GLU A 35 6.99 10.47 2.01
N GLY A 36 6.36 10.09 0.90
CA GLY A 36 6.99 10.02 -0.41
C GLY A 36 7.71 8.69 -0.69
N LYS A 37 7.22 7.60 -0.11
CA LYS A 37 7.76 6.24 -0.30
C LYS A 37 7.91 5.84 -1.77
N GLY A 38 6.96 6.21 -2.63
CA GLY A 38 7.00 5.90 -4.05
C GLY A 38 8.29 6.37 -4.73
N LYS A 39 8.78 7.57 -4.41
CA LYS A 39 10.05 8.10 -4.93
C LYS A 39 11.26 7.28 -4.45
N ILE A 40 11.26 6.90 -3.18
CA ILE A 40 12.36 6.10 -2.61
C ILE A 40 12.33 4.68 -3.19
N THR A 41 11.14 4.11 -3.34
CA THR A 41 10.98 2.80 -3.98
C THR A 41 11.43 2.83 -5.43
N ASP A 42 11.02 3.84 -6.19
CA ASP A 42 11.43 4.02 -7.58
C ASP A 42 12.97 4.11 -7.74
N MET A 43 13.63 4.91 -6.88
CA MET A 43 15.09 4.98 -6.84
C MET A 43 15.77 3.63 -6.53
N LEU A 44 15.17 2.83 -5.64
CA LEU A 44 15.70 1.52 -5.26
C LEU A 44 15.36 0.44 -6.30
N ALA A 45 14.29 0.65 -7.06
CA ALA A 45 13.81 -0.25 -8.10
C ALA A 45 14.83 -0.50 -9.22
N GLU A 46 15.68 0.48 -9.51
CA GLU A 46 16.74 0.36 -10.51
C GLU A 46 17.64 -0.86 -10.29
N LYS A 47 17.85 -1.24 -9.03
CA LYS A 47 18.72 -2.35 -8.63
C LYS A 47 17.97 -3.61 -8.21
N ALA A 48 16.65 -3.58 -8.15
CA ALA A 48 15.85 -4.69 -7.68
C ALA A 48 15.41 -5.60 -8.84
N ASP A 49 15.50 -6.90 -8.65
CA ASP A 49 14.96 -7.90 -9.59
C ASP A 49 13.44 -8.04 -9.43
N ILE A 50 12.95 -7.88 -8.21
CA ILE A 50 11.54 -8.10 -7.84
C ILE A 50 11.06 -6.99 -6.93
N ILE A 51 9.88 -6.45 -7.22
CA ILE A 51 9.22 -5.46 -6.37
C ILE A 51 7.82 -5.94 -6.02
N ILE A 52 7.51 -5.93 -4.72
CA ILE A 52 6.29 -6.53 -4.19
C ILE A 52 5.47 -5.50 -3.41
N ARG A 53 4.23 -5.29 -3.83
CA ARG A 53 3.21 -4.71 -2.96
C ARG A 53 2.74 -5.79 -1.99
N PHE A 54 2.95 -5.59 -0.69
CA PHE A 54 2.68 -6.63 0.30
C PHE A 54 1.42 -6.38 1.13
N GLN A 55 0.83 -5.18 1.08
CA GLN A 55 -0.37 -4.82 1.85
C GLN A 55 -1.11 -3.63 1.24
N GLY A 56 -2.28 -3.29 1.81
CA GLY A 56 -3.11 -2.17 1.36
C GLY A 56 -3.93 -2.55 0.13
N GLY A 57 -4.29 -1.58 -0.65
CA GLY A 57 -5.10 -1.74 -1.87
C GLY A 57 -5.19 -0.42 -2.63
N ALA A 58 -6.25 -0.23 -3.39
CA ALA A 58 -6.43 0.95 -4.23
C ALA A 58 -6.78 2.26 -3.46
N ASN A 59 -6.81 2.22 -2.13
CA ASN A 59 -7.18 3.38 -1.29
C ASN A 59 -6.10 4.45 -1.18
N ALA A 60 -4.83 4.13 -1.42
CA ALA A 60 -3.74 5.09 -1.37
C ALA A 60 -2.93 5.03 -2.67
N GLY A 61 -2.80 6.18 -3.32
CA GLY A 61 -1.99 6.32 -4.52
C GLY A 61 -0.61 6.91 -4.20
N HIS A 62 0.36 6.57 -5.04
CA HIS A 62 1.66 7.21 -5.06
C HIS A 62 1.94 7.77 -6.47
N THR A 63 2.58 8.91 -6.49
CA THR A 63 2.92 9.57 -7.76
C THR A 63 4.37 9.27 -8.11
N ILE A 64 4.59 8.82 -9.34
CA ILE A 64 5.90 8.63 -9.96
C ILE A 64 6.01 9.59 -11.13
N ILE A 65 7.16 10.25 -11.25
CA ILE A 65 7.49 11.12 -12.38
C ILE A 65 8.80 10.62 -12.97
N ASN A 66 8.74 10.19 -14.21
CA ASN A 66 9.86 9.67 -14.97
C ASN A 66 9.81 10.16 -16.44
N ASP A 67 10.65 9.60 -17.31
CA ASP A 67 10.74 10.00 -18.72
C ASP A 67 9.45 9.71 -19.51
N TYR A 68 8.61 8.79 -19.05
CA TYR A 68 7.28 8.50 -19.65
C TYR A 68 6.19 9.47 -19.17
N GLY A 69 6.50 10.34 -18.18
CA GLY A 69 5.57 11.33 -17.65
C GLY A 69 5.20 11.13 -16.18
N LYS A 70 4.04 11.66 -15.80
CA LYS A 70 3.51 11.58 -14.42
C LYS A 70 2.45 10.50 -14.32
N PHE A 71 2.64 9.54 -13.42
CA PHE A 71 1.72 8.45 -13.14
C PHE A 71 1.24 8.50 -11.68
N ALA A 72 -0.03 8.21 -11.48
CA ALA A 72 -0.60 7.97 -10.15
C ALA A 72 -0.98 6.48 -10.05
N LEU A 73 -0.14 5.69 -9.41
CA LEU A 73 -0.36 4.25 -9.19
C LEU A 73 -0.98 4.00 -7.83
N HIS A 74 -1.87 3.02 -7.75
CA HIS A 74 -2.55 2.61 -6.51
C HIS A 74 -2.21 1.16 -6.14
N THR A 75 -2.34 0.25 -7.08
CA THR A 75 -2.12 -1.19 -6.88
C THR A 75 -0.78 -1.64 -7.42
N LEU A 76 -0.36 -1.15 -8.58
CA LEU A 76 0.91 -1.51 -9.19
C LEU A 76 2.11 -1.03 -8.35
N PRO A 77 3.17 -1.86 -8.22
CA PRO A 77 4.44 -1.44 -7.63
C PRO A 77 5.13 -0.32 -8.43
N SER A 78 5.97 0.46 -7.76
CA SER A 78 6.74 1.54 -8.39
C SER A 78 7.70 1.06 -9.49
N GLY A 79 8.11 -0.21 -9.46
CA GLY A 79 9.07 -0.78 -10.40
C GLY A 79 8.53 -1.16 -11.78
N VAL A 80 7.25 -0.94 -12.05
CA VAL A 80 6.63 -1.30 -13.35
C VAL A 80 7.24 -0.59 -14.56
N PHE A 81 8.05 0.42 -14.35
CA PHE A 81 8.73 1.17 -15.41
C PHE A 81 10.10 0.58 -15.81
N TYR A 82 10.58 -0.42 -15.07
CA TYR A 82 11.87 -1.06 -15.30
C TYR A 82 11.68 -2.44 -15.95
N GLY A 83 12.11 -2.60 -17.19
CA GLY A 83 11.92 -3.84 -17.97
C GLY A 83 12.60 -5.09 -17.40
N HIS A 84 13.57 -4.93 -16.50
CA HIS A 84 14.25 -6.04 -15.83
C HIS A 84 13.53 -6.52 -14.56
N THR A 85 12.61 -5.71 -13.99
CA THR A 85 11.95 -6.06 -12.74
C THR A 85 10.71 -6.91 -12.95
N THR A 86 10.43 -7.79 -11.99
CA THR A 86 9.15 -8.46 -11.84
C THR A 86 8.33 -7.74 -10.77
N SER A 87 7.16 -7.24 -11.14
CA SER A 87 6.22 -6.53 -10.25
C SER A 87 5.20 -7.51 -9.68
N ILE A 88 5.12 -7.64 -8.36
CA ILE A 88 4.27 -8.64 -7.70
C ILE A 88 3.21 -7.96 -6.85
N ILE A 89 1.97 -8.42 -7.01
CA ILE A 89 0.86 -8.15 -6.09
C ILE A 89 0.81 -9.32 -5.10
N GLY A 90 1.25 -9.07 -3.87
CA GLY A 90 1.44 -10.10 -2.85
C GLY A 90 0.16 -10.53 -2.13
N ASN A 91 0.30 -11.54 -1.29
CA ASN A 91 -0.80 -12.19 -0.54
C ASN A 91 -1.63 -11.22 0.32
N GLY A 92 -0.99 -10.17 0.84
CA GLY A 92 -1.62 -9.22 1.77
C GLY A 92 -2.38 -8.09 1.11
N VAL A 93 -2.38 -7.99 -0.22
CA VAL A 93 -3.02 -6.91 -0.95
C VAL A 93 -4.53 -7.15 -1.11
N ALA A 94 -5.31 -6.10 -0.92
CA ALA A 94 -6.72 -6.03 -1.31
C ALA A 94 -6.78 -5.69 -2.80
N VAL A 95 -6.95 -6.70 -3.65
CA VAL A 95 -6.82 -6.55 -5.10
C VAL A 95 -8.14 -6.08 -5.72
N ASP A 96 -8.16 -4.84 -6.16
CA ASP A 96 -9.24 -4.30 -6.99
C ASP A 96 -8.89 -4.58 -8.46
N ILE A 97 -9.45 -5.66 -9.03
CA ILE A 97 -9.12 -6.12 -10.38
C ILE A 97 -9.37 -5.04 -11.43
N PRO A 98 -10.55 -4.38 -11.48
CA PRO A 98 -10.78 -3.29 -12.43
C PRO A 98 -9.78 -2.14 -12.31
N VAL A 99 -9.41 -1.75 -11.09
CA VAL A 99 -8.42 -0.68 -10.89
C VAL A 99 -7.04 -1.11 -11.35
N LEU A 100 -6.61 -2.33 -11.03
CA LEU A 100 -5.34 -2.89 -11.47
C LEU A 100 -5.22 -2.86 -13.00
N PHE A 101 -6.23 -3.33 -13.72
CA PHE A 101 -6.21 -3.36 -15.18
C PHE A 101 -6.30 -1.97 -15.81
N LYS A 102 -7.01 -1.04 -15.19
CA LYS A 102 -7.00 0.36 -15.62
C LYS A 102 -5.61 0.98 -15.47
N GLU A 103 -4.87 0.65 -14.42
CA GLU A 103 -3.49 1.11 -14.24
C GLU A 103 -2.56 0.49 -15.28
N ILE A 104 -2.65 -0.82 -15.53
CA ILE A 104 -1.88 -1.49 -16.58
C ILE A 104 -2.13 -0.83 -17.93
N GLN A 105 -3.38 -0.61 -18.30
CA GLN A 105 -3.73 0.05 -19.56
C GLN A 105 -3.16 1.47 -19.64
N SER A 106 -3.20 2.23 -18.54
CA SER A 106 -2.66 3.60 -18.50
C SER A 106 -1.14 3.67 -18.71
N ILE A 107 -0.43 2.60 -18.38
CA ILE A 107 1.01 2.47 -18.63
C ILE A 107 1.26 2.15 -20.10
N ILE A 108 0.51 1.21 -20.65
CA ILE A 108 0.61 0.80 -22.06
C ILE A 108 0.28 1.97 -22.99
N ASP A 109 -0.77 2.74 -22.70
CA ASP A 109 -1.23 3.89 -23.49
C ASP A 109 -0.17 5.01 -23.57
N ARG A 110 0.87 4.96 -22.75
CA ARG A 110 1.99 5.91 -22.73
C ARG A 110 3.31 5.33 -23.22
N ASP A 111 3.23 4.26 -24.02
CA ASP A 111 4.38 3.58 -24.62
C ASP A 111 5.41 3.02 -23.61
N VAL A 112 5.00 2.81 -22.35
CA VAL A 112 5.84 2.05 -21.40
C VAL A 112 5.79 0.57 -21.83
N PRO A 113 6.95 -0.09 -21.96
CA PRO A 113 6.97 -1.52 -22.27
C PRO A 113 6.16 -2.32 -21.25
N MET A 114 5.39 -3.32 -21.72
CA MET A 114 4.56 -4.14 -20.85
C MET A 114 5.39 -4.74 -19.71
N PRO A 115 5.13 -4.37 -18.44
CA PRO A 115 5.89 -4.89 -17.33
C PRO A 115 5.57 -6.37 -17.07
N LYS A 116 6.51 -7.11 -16.51
CA LYS A 116 6.26 -8.44 -15.99
C LYS A 116 5.49 -8.32 -14.66
N ILE A 117 4.21 -8.70 -14.66
CA ILE A 117 3.34 -8.61 -13.48
C ILE A 117 2.94 -10.02 -13.06
N LEU A 118 2.98 -10.27 -11.75
CA LEU A 118 2.47 -11.49 -11.12
C LEU A 118 1.49 -11.11 -10.01
N VAL A 119 0.43 -11.88 -9.88
CA VAL A 119 -0.60 -11.70 -8.86
C VAL A 119 -0.69 -12.98 -8.04
N SER A 120 -0.60 -12.85 -6.72
CA SER A 120 -0.68 -14.03 -5.84
C SER A 120 -2.04 -14.70 -5.92
N ASP A 121 -2.02 -16.02 -6.09
CA ASP A 121 -3.19 -16.90 -5.95
C ASP A 121 -3.89 -16.77 -4.58
N ARG A 122 -3.13 -16.39 -3.53
CA ARG A 122 -3.62 -16.19 -2.16
C ARG A 122 -4.11 -14.78 -1.87
N ALA A 123 -3.92 -13.82 -2.76
CA ALA A 123 -4.49 -12.49 -2.62
C ALA A 123 -6.02 -12.58 -2.69
N GLN A 124 -6.70 -11.64 -2.03
CA GLN A 124 -8.17 -11.59 -2.06
C GLN A 124 -8.65 -10.38 -2.86
N MET A 125 -9.83 -10.53 -3.44
CA MET A 125 -10.40 -9.54 -4.35
C MET A 125 -11.31 -8.56 -3.62
N VAL A 126 -11.21 -7.28 -3.99
CA VAL A 126 -12.19 -6.26 -3.63
C VAL A 126 -13.36 -6.38 -4.58
N MET A 127 -14.52 -6.76 -4.06
CA MET A 127 -15.75 -6.88 -4.82
C MET A 127 -16.51 -5.55 -4.88
N SER A 128 -17.39 -5.40 -5.85
CA SER A 128 -18.22 -4.19 -6.00
C SER A 128 -19.00 -3.84 -4.73
N TYR A 129 -19.53 -4.84 -4.03
CA TYR A 129 -20.26 -4.63 -2.78
C TYR A 129 -19.38 -4.05 -1.66
N HIS A 130 -18.07 -4.34 -1.61
CA HIS A 130 -17.19 -3.72 -0.62
C HIS A 130 -17.14 -2.19 -0.78
N LYS A 131 -17.07 -1.71 -2.03
CA LYS A 131 -17.08 -0.27 -2.33
C LYS A 131 -18.42 0.37 -1.95
N ASN A 132 -19.52 -0.34 -2.22
CA ASN A 132 -20.85 0.10 -1.84
C ASN A 132 -21.01 0.20 -0.31
N PHE A 133 -20.58 -0.83 0.42
CA PHE A 133 -20.63 -0.84 1.89
C PHE A 133 -19.80 0.27 2.52
N ASP A 134 -18.62 0.54 1.98
CA ASP A 134 -17.76 1.65 2.43
C ASP A 134 -18.46 3.01 2.22
N ALA A 135 -19.11 3.19 1.07
CA ALA A 135 -19.87 4.41 0.79
C ALA A 135 -21.11 4.54 1.66
N TYR A 136 -21.85 3.45 1.90
CA TYR A 136 -23.07 3.45 2.73
C TYR A 136 -22.75 3.70 4.20
N GLU A 137 -21.63 3.19 4.69
CA GLU A 137 -21.20 3.47 6.06
C GLU A 137 -20.79 4.92 6.25
N GLU A 138 -20.07 5.53 5.32
CA GLU A 138 -19.75 6.96 5.34
C GLU A 138 -21.04 7.82 5.30
N GLU A 139 -22.03 7.43 4.48
CA GLU A 139 -23.34 8.07 4.43
C GLU A 139 -24.07 7.96 5.76
N ARG A 140 -24.11 6.77 6.36
CA ARG A 140 -24.77 6.50 7.64
C ARG A 140 -24.15 7.28 8.80
N LEU A 141 -22.83 7.42 8.83
CA LEU A 141 -22.11 8.16 9.85
C LEU A 141 -22.23 9.68 9.71
N GLY A 142 -22.50 10.18 8.50
CA GLY A 142 -22.69 11.60 8.25
C GLY A 142 -21.55 12.47 8.76
N GLY A 143 -21.83 13.41 9.65
CA GLY A 143 -20.82 14.32 10.23
C GLY A 143 -19.75 13.64 11.12
N LYS A 144 -19.91 12.33 11.41
CA LYS A 144 -18.94 11.52 12.17
C LYS A 144 -18.16 10.55 11.27
N SER A 145 -18.22 10.74 9.94
CA SER A 145 -17.55 9.89 8.97
C SER A 145 -16.03 9.92 9.16
N PHE A 146 -15.37 8.81 8.82
CA PHE A 146 -13.91 8.68 8.92
C PHE A 146 -13.17 9.38 7.77
N GLY A 147 -13.88 9.78 6.72
CA GLY A 147 -13.29 10.35 5.51
C GLY A 147 -12.70 9.29 4.59
N SER A 148 -13.35 8.13 4.48
CA SER A 148 -12.94 7.02 3.62
C SER A 148 -12.74 7.47 2.16
N THR A 149 -11.86 6.78 1.46
CA THR A 149 -11.68 6.90 0.00
C THR A 149 -12.79 6.21 -0.79
N LYS A 150 -13.69 5.48 -0.12
CA LYS A 150 -14.74 4.64 -0.71
C LYS A 150 -14.19 3.55 -1.64
N SER A 151 -12.98 3.10 -1.37
CA SER A 151 -12.32 2.02 -2.12
C SER A 151 -12.64 0.62 -1.58
N GLY A 152 -13.53 0.53 -0.59
CA GLY A 152 -14.01 -0.74 -0.04
C GLY A 152 -13.04 -1.46 0.90
N ILE A 153 -12.00 -0.78 1.40
CA ILE A 153 -10.91 -1.43 2.13
C ILE A 153 -11.37 -1.94 3.50
N ALA A 154 -12.09 -1.15 4.28
CA ALA A 154 -12.57 -1.59 5.59
C ALA A 154 -13.56 -2.77 5.48
N PRO A 155 -14.59 -2.74 4.63
CA PRO A 155 -15.46 -3.90 4.39
C PRO A 155 -14.70 -5.13 3.86
N PHE A 156 -13.72 -4.94 2.98
CA PHE A 156 -12.89 -6.01 2.47
C PHE A 156 -12.11 -6.73 3.59
N TYR A 157 -11.39 -5.99 4.44
CA TYR A 157 -10.65 -6.60 5.55
C TYR A 157 -11.57 -7.22 6.59
N SER A 158 -12.75 -6.66 6.81
CA SER A 158 -13.81 -7.29 7.63
C SER A 158 -14.15 -8.68 7.11
N ASP A 159 -14.41 -8.81 5.81
CA ASP A 159 -14.74 -10.08 5.16
C ASP A 159 -13.57 -11.07 5.16
N LYS A 160 -12.36 -10.57 4.92
CA LYS A 160 -11.15 -11.39 4.98
C LYS A 160 -10.99 -12.09 6.33
N TYR A 161 -11.11 -11.36 7.42
CA TYR A 161 -10.97 -11.90 8.76
C TYR A 161 -12.20 -12.65 9.25
N ALA A 162 -13.39 -12.35 8.72
CA ALA A 162 -14.60 -13.16 8.88
C ALA A 162 -14.57 -14.45 8.04
N LYS A 163 -13.57 -14.63 7.16
CA LYS A 163 -13.36 -15.80 6.30
C LYS A 163 -14.46 -15.98 5.24
N ILE A 164 -15.01 -14.88 4.76
CA ILE A 164 -16.04 -14.85 3.70
C ILE A 164 -15.59 -14.12 2.44
N GLY A 165 -14.38 -13.53 2.45
CA GLY A 165 -13.77 -12.92 1.28
C GLY A 165 -13.40 -13.96 0.20
N PHE A 166 -13.23 -13.51 -1.04
CA PHE A 166 -12.87 -14.36 -2.17
C PHE A 166 -11.37 -14.27 -2.47
N GLN A 167 -10.66 -15.40 -2.39
CA GLN A 167 -9.27 -15.50 -2.87
C GLN A 167 -9.24 -15.69 -4.39
N ILE A 168 -8.15 -15.26 -5.00
CA ILE A 168 -7.96 -15.42 -6.46
C ILE A 168 -7.91 -16.90 -6.86
N SER A 169 -7.33 -17.78 -6.03
CA SER A 169 -7.31 -19.23 -6.28
C SER A 169 -8.71 -19.82 -6.45
N GLU A 170 -9.69 -19.32 -5.71
CA GLU A 170 -11.08 -19.85 -5.75
C GLU A 170 -11.76 -19.66 -7.12
N LEU A 171 -11.28 -18.74 -7.94
CA LEU A 171 -11.76 -18.56 -9.32
C LEU A 171 -11.46 -19.77 -10.21
N PHE A 172 -10.48 -20.59 -9.82
CA PHE A 172 -10.00 -21.74 -10.59
C PHE A 172 -10.35 -23.09 -9.96
N GLU A 173 -11.10 -23.07 -8.86
CA GLU A 173 -11.62 -24.25 -8.17
C GLU A 173 -12.96 -24.71 -8.76
N ASP A 174 -13.66 -25.62 -8.07
CA ASP A 174 -14.93 -26.17 -8.51
C ASP A 174 -16.02 -25.09 -8.58
N GLU A 175 -16.72 -25.04 -9.71
CA GLU A 175 -17.77 -24.04 -9.96
C GLU A 175 -18.94 -24.15 -8.97
N ALA A 176 -19.32 -25.34 -8.56
CA ALA A 176 -20.44 -25.53 -7.65
C ALA A 176 -20.09 -25.03 -6.23
N GLU A 177 -18.85 -25.24 -5.78
CA GLU A 177 -18.37 -24.73 -4.50
C GLU A 177 -18.30 -23.21 -4.49
N LEU A 178 -17.81 -22.61 -5.60
CA LEU A 178 -17.78 -21.16 -5.73
C LEU A 178 -19.20 -20.55 -5.74
N ARG A 179 -20.15 -21.16 -6.45
CA ARG A 179 -21.56 -20.71 -6.46
C ARG A 179 -22.21 -20.82 -5.09
N GLU A 180 -21.97 -21.90 -4.35
CA GLU A 180 -22.44 -22.05 -2.97
C GLU A 180 -21.91 -20.93 -2.07
N LYS A 181 -20.62 -20.63 -2.18
CA LYS A 181 -20.01 -19.53 -1.43
C LYS A 181 -20.61 -18.18 -1.79
N VAL A 182 -20.80 -17.90 -3.07
CA VAL A 182 -21.44 -16.68 -3.58
C VAL A 182 -22.84 -16.50 -2.98
N ASN A 183 -23.66 -17.54 -2.98
CA ASN A 183 -25.01 -17.50 -2.41
C ASN A 183 -24.98 -17.17 -0.92
N ARG A 184 -24.11 -17.85 -0.16
CA ARG A 184 -23.95 -17.63 1.28
C ARG A 184 -23.46 -16.20 1.61
N VAL A 185 -22.52 -15.67 0.84
CA VAL A 185 -22.03 -14.31 1.00
C VAL A 185 -23.11 -13.29 0.66
N ALA A 186 -23.80 -13.46 -0.45
CA ALA A 186 -24.89 -12.57 -0.86
C ALA A 186 -26.03 -12.55 0.20
N GLU A 187 -26.45 -13.70 0.71
CA GLU A 187 -27.43 -13.80 1.79
C GLU A 187 -27.01 -12.98 3.02
N GLN A 188 -25.80 -13.20 3.50
CA GLN A 188 -25.28 -12.48 4.68
C GLN A 188 -25.19 -10.97 4.45
N LYS A 189 -24.75 -10.53 3.28
CA LYS A 189 -24.65 -9.10 2.94
C LYS A 189 -26.03 -8.47 2.78
N ASN A 190 -26.99 -9.19 2.23
CA ASN A 190 -28.34 -8.72 2.02
C ASN A 190 -29.06 -8.40 3.32
N VAL A 191 -28.78 -9.12 4.42
CA VAL A 191 -29.29 -8.77 5.76
C VAL A 191 -28.87 -7.36 6.16
N MET A 192 -27.61 -6.99 5.92
CA MET A 192 -27.12 -5.65 6.24
C MET A 192 -27.68 -4.59 5.28
N LEU A 193 -27.81 -4.92 4.00
CA LEU A 193 -28.39 -4.01 2.99
C LEU A 193 -29.84 -3.70 3.30
N GLU A 194 -30.62 -4.71 3.65
CA GLU A 194 -32.05 -4.56 3.95
C GLU A 194 -32.30 -3.82 5.26
N HIS A 195 -31.64 -4.26 6.34
CA HIS A 195 -32.01 -3.83 7.70
C HIS A 195 -31.17 -2.69 8.26
N LEU A 196 -29.93 -2.49 7.78
CA LEU A 196 -29.07 -1.43 8.29
C LEU A 196 -28.95 -0.25 7.30
N TYR A 197 -28.69 -0.55 6.05
CA TYR A 197 -28.41 0.49 5.04
C TYR A 197 -29.65 0.89 4.22
N HIS A 198 -30.68 0.05 4.15
CA HIS A 198 -31.87 0.23 3.32
C HIS A 198 -31.50 0.51 1.85
N LYS A 199 -30.66 -0.34 1.32
CA LYS A 199 -30.11 -0.26 -0.05
C LYS A 199 -30.51 -1.50 -0.87
N PRO A 200 -30.40 -1.43 -2.22
CA PRO A 200 -30.69 -2.58 -3.08
C PRO A 200 -29.89 -3.83 -2.69
N LEU A 201 -30.55 -4.99 -2.81
CA LEU A 201 -29.94 -6.27 -2.48
C LEU A 201 -28.96 -6.71 -3.57
N ILE A 202 -27.98 -7.51 -3.19
CA ILE A 202 -27.06 -8.19 -4.12
C ILE A 202 -27.79 -9.38 -4.72
N ASN A 203 -27.79 -9.45 -6.07
CA ASN A 203 -28.18 -10.65 -6.80
C ASN A 203 -26.98 -11.61 -6.84
N PRO A 204 -27.10 -12.86 -6.35
CA PRO A 204 -26.01 -13.82 -6.40
C PRO A 204 -25.46 -14.11 -7.82
N ASP A 205 -26.31 -14.12 -8.83
CA ASP A 205 -25.87 -14.34 -10.20
C ASP A 205 -24.99 -13.18 -10.72
N ASP A 206 -25.33 -11.94 -10.37
CA ASP A 206 -24.53 -10.79 -10.75
C ASP A 206 -23.15 -10.84 -10.05
N LEU A 207 -23.12 -11.23 -8.78
CA LEU A 207 -21.88 -11.41 -8.04
C LEU A 207 -21.01 -12.55 -8.61
N TYR A 208 -21.64 -13.65 -9.04
CA TYR A 208 -20.93 -14.73 -9.71
C TYR A 208 -20.36 -14.30 -11.07
N ASN A 209 -21.14 -13.56 -11.85
CA ASN A 209 -20.69 -13.04 -13.14
C ASN A 209 -19.52 -12.07 -13.00
N GLU A 210 -19.53 -11.20 -11.97
CA GLU A 210 -18.40 -10.34 -11.60
C GLU A 210 -17.12 -11.16 -11.34
N LEU A 211 -17.24 -12.27 -10.61
CA LEU A 211 -16.09 -13.16 -10.34
C LEU A 211 -15.56 -13.82 -11.62
N MET A 212 -16.47 -14.23 -12.54
CA MET A 212 -16.04 -14.84 -13.81
C MET A 212 -15.36 -13.82 -14.73
N GLU A 213 -15.83 -12.59 -14.77
CA GLU A 213 -15.15 -11.50 -15.46
C GLU A 213 -13.74 -11.28 -14.89
N TYR A 214 -13.61 -11.25 -13.55
CA TYR A 214 -12.32 -11.11 -12.90
C TYR A 214 -11.37 -12.29 -13.17
N LYS A 215 -11.90 -13.50 -13.25
CA LYS A 215 -11.15 -14.71 -13.63
C LYS A 215 -10.49 -14.54 -15.00
N GLU A 216 -11.25 -14.12 -16.01
CA GLU A 216 -10.73 -13.92 -17.37
C GLU A 216 -9.62 -12.86 -17.39
N MET A 217 -9.81 -11.75 -16.66
CA MET A 217 -8.86 -10.67 -16.60
C MET A 217 -7.54 -11.11 -15.92
N VAL A 218 -7.63 -11.78 -14.77
CA VAL A 218 -6.44 -12.03 -13.92
C VAL A 218 -5.69 -13.30 -14.26
N ALA A 219 -6.32 -14.28 -14.93
CA ALA A 219 -5.75 -15.60 -15.19
C ALA A 219 -4.33 -15.61 -15.75
N PRO A 220 -3.93 -14.73 -16.69
CA PRO A 220 -2.58 -14.72 -17.24
C PRO A 220 -1.49 -14.29 -16.23
N TYR A 221 -1.87 -13.72 -15.11
CA TYR A 221 -0.96 -13.10 -14.12
C TYR A 221 -0.85 -13.90 -12.83
N VAL A 222 -1.76 -14.86 -12.60
CA VAL A 222 -1.85 -15.61 -11.33
C VAL A 222 -0.68 -16.58 -11.21
N CYS A 223 -0.04 -16.57 -10.05
CA CYS A 223 0.97 -17.55 -9.70
C CYS A 223 1.00 -17.84 -8.19
N ASN A 224 1.63 -18.95 -7.81
CA ASN A 224 2.00 -19.22 -6.42
C ASN A 224 3.21 -18.35 -6.05
N VAL A 225 2.94 -17.13 -5.56
CA VAL A 225 3.97 -16.12 -5.24
C VAL A 225 4.93 -16.63 -4.18
N SER A 226 4.47 -17.38 -3.18
CA SER A 226 5.35 -17.90 -2.12
C SER A 226 6.39 -18.89 -2.67
N LEU A 227 6.00 -19.74 -3.62
CA LEU A 227 6.93 -20.66 -4.28
C LEU A 227 7.89 -19.90 -5.20
N TYR A 228 7.38 -18.95 -5.98
CA TYR A 228 8.18 -18.11 -6.85
C TYR A 228 9.27 -17.34 -6.07
N LEU A 229 8.91 -16.81 -4.89
CA LEU A 229 9.86 -16.07 -4.05
C LEU A 229 10.87 -16.98 -3.34
N ASP A 230 10.48 -18.19 -2.96
CA ASP A 230 11.42 -19.20 -2.41
C ASP A 230 12.51 -19.55 -3.43
N GLU A 231 12.14 -19.71 -4.69
CA GLU A 231 13.09 -19.92 -5.79
C GLU A 231 13.96 -18.69 -6.03
N ALA A 232 13.38 -17.51 -6.09
CA ALA A 232 14.09 -16.25 -6.27
C ALA A 232 15.12 -15.98 -5.16
N LEU A 233 14.76 -16.28 -3.89
CA LEU A 233 15.68 -16.17 -2.76
C LEU A 233 16.87 -17.15 -2.90
N LYS A 234 16.65 -18.38 -3.35
CA LYS A 234 17.71 -19.36 -3.61
C LYS A 234 18.63 -18.93 -4.75
N GLU A 235 18.10 -18.21 -5.73
CA GLU A 235 18.86 -17.62 -6.83
C GLU A 235 19.61 -16.34 -6.45
N GLY A 236 19.42 -15.82 -5.24
CA GLY A 236 20.07 -14.60 -4.78
C GLY A 236 19.49 -13.31 -5.38
N LYS A 237 18.19 -13.31 -5.76
CA LYS A 237 17.53 -12.14 -6.33
C LYS A 237 17.34 -11.02 -5.31
N GLU A 238 17.53 -9.78 -5.76
CA GLU A 238 17.23 -8.57 -4.98
C GLU A 238 15.72 -8.29 -4.95
N ILE A 239 15.12 -8.37 -3.76
CA ILE A 239 13.68 -8.20 -3.55
C ILE A 239 13.40 -6.92 -2.78
N LEU A 240 12.49 -6.09 -3.30
CA LEU A 240 12.04 -4.86 -2.67
C LEU A 240 10.57 -4.97 -2.26
N LEU A 241 10.30 -4.88 -0.96
CA LEU A 241 8.95 -4.85 -0.41
C LEU A 241 8.47 -3.40 -0.32
N GLU A 242 7.45 -3.06 -1.08
CA GLU A 242 6.87 -1.73 -1.11
C GLU A 242 5.64 -1.63 -0.22
N GLY A 243 5.77 -0.87 0.89
CA GLY A 243 4.68 -0.59 1.81
C GLY A 243 3.80 0.57 1.38
N GLN A 244 2.60 0.59 1.92
CA GLN A 244 1.60 1.62 1.72
C GLN A 244 1.24 2.27 3.07
N LEU A 245 0.91 3.56 3.08
CA LEU A 245 0.62 4.33 4.29
C LEU A 245 1.83 4.41 5.25
N GLY A 246 1.62 4.58 6.54
CA GLY A 246 2.67 4.73 7.54
C GLY A 246 2.26 4.21 8.91
N THR A 247 3.18 4.18 9.86
CA THR A 247 3.01 3.59 11.19
C THR A 247 1.78 4.10 11.94
N LEU A 248 1.49 5.40 11.87
CA LEU A 248 0.34 5.99 12.56
C LEU A 248 -1.01 5.65 11.91
N LYS A 249 -1.00 4.96 10.79
CA LYS A 249 -2.19 4.42 10.12
C LYS A 249 -2.33 2.91 10.27
N ASP A 250 -1.43 2.26 11.01
CA ASP A 250 -1.52 0.84 11.33
C ASP A 250 -2.68 0.56 12.30
N PRO A 251 -3.48 -0.52 12.11
CA PRO A 251 -4.63 -0.81 12.96
C PRO A 251 -4.27 -1.09 14.41
N ASP A 252 -3.09 -1.66 14.68
CA ASP A 252 -2.65 -2.05 16.01
C ASP A 252 -1.76 -0.99 16.68
N HIS A 253 -1.01 -0.22 15.88
CA HIS A 253 0.02 0.72 16.36
C HIS A 253 -0.26 2.19 16.03
N GLY A 254 -1.31 2.46 15.25
CA GLY A 254 -1.65 3.81 14.80
C GLY A 254 -2.62 4.56 15.71
N ILE A 255 -3.15 5.67 15.17
CA ILE A 255 -4.08 6.58 15.86
C ILE A 255 -5.54 6.06 15.79
N TYR A 256 -5.77 4.84 16.22
CA TYR A 256 -7.10 4.20 16.18
C TYR A 256 -8.20 5.11 16.77
N PRO A 257 -9.39 5.19 16.15
CA PRO A 257 -9.88 4.43 14.99
C PRO A 257 -9.54 5.04 13.63
N MET A 258 -8.79 6.13 13.55
CA MET A 258 -8.47 6.86 12.32
C MET A 258 -7.26 6.22 11.59
N VAL A 259 -7.32 4.91 11.38
CA VAL A 259 -6.30 4.06 10.78
C VAL A 259 -6.79 3.45 9.47
N THR A 260 -5.91 2.77 8.73
CA THR A 260 -6.32 1.85 7.66
C THR A 260 -6.58 0.46 8.24
N SER A 261 -7.18 -0.42 7.45
CA SER A 261 -7.49 -1.79 7.91
C SER A 261 -6.37 -2.80 7.61
N SER A 262 -5.31 -2.40 6.92
CA SER A 262 -4.14 -3.24 6.66
C SER A 262 -2.98 -2.87 7.58
N SER A 263 -2.17 -3.86 7.99
CA SER A 263 -0.93 -3.58 8.73
C SER A 263 0.08 -2.87 7.82
N THR A 264 0.58 -1.72 8.29
CA THR A 264 1.50 -0.87 7.55
C THR A 264 2.96 -1.10 7.93
N LEU A 265 3.21 -1.98 8.90
CA LEU A 265 4.55 -2.24 9.42
C LEU A 265 5.35 -3.16 8.51
N ALA A 266 6.68 -2.98 8.50
CA ALA A 266 7.62 -3.82 7.75
C ALA A 266 7.52 -5.30 8.11
N ALA A 267 7.20 -5.63 9.37
CA ALA A 267 7.00 -6.98 9.84
C ALA A 267 5.89 -7.73 9.06
N TYR A 268 4.84 -7.03 8.64
CA TYR A 268 3.79 -7.61 7.82
C TYR A 268 4.27 -7.92 6.38
N GLY A 269 5.38 -7.33 5.96
CA GLY A 269 5.97 -7.60 4.65
C GLY A 269 6.27 -9.07 4.43
N ALA A 270 6.72 -9.78 5.45
CA ALA A 270 6.95 -11.23 5.39
C ALA A 270 5.64 -12.01 5.13
N ILE A 271 4.58 -11.67 5.84
CA ILE A 271 3.26 -12.31 5.69
C ILE A 271 2.64 -11.95 4.33
N GLY A 272 2.65 -10.65 4.00
CA GLY A 272 2.01 -10.15 2.80
C GLY A 272 2.71 -10.51 1.50
N ALA A 273 4.02 -10.79 1.53
CA ALA A 273 4.77 -11.34 0.41
C ALA A 273 4.78 -12.89 0.41
N GLY A 274 4.66 -13.52 1.58
CA GLY A 274 4.74 -14.97 1.72
C GLY A 274 6.18 -15.49 1.79
N ILE A 275 7.06 -14.77 2.51
CA ILE A 275 8.46 -15.13 2.75
C ILE A 275 8.74 -15.28 4.25
N PRO A 276 9.82 -15.98 4.65
CA PRO A 276 10.23 -16.04 6.04
C PRO A 276 10.61 -14.64 6.58
N PRO A 277 10.24 -14.29 7.84
CA PRO A 277 10.48 -12.94 8.37
C PRO A 277 11.97 -12.60 8.52
N TYR A 278 12.83 -13.59 8.71
CA TYR A 278 14.27 -13.41 8.82
C TYR A 278 14.96 -13.06 7.49
N GLU A 279 14.25 -13.14 6.35
CA GLU A 279 14.76 -12.72 5.07
C GLU A 279 14.73 -11.20 4.88
N ILE A 280 13.91 -10.47 5.62
CA ILE A 280 13.92 -9.00 5.60
C ILE A 280 15.16 -8.52 6.35
N LYS A 281 16.23 -8.24 5.61
CA LYS A 281 17.53 -7.84 6.17
C LYS A 281 17.68 -6.34 6.34
N GLN A 282 16.92 -5.55 5.57
CA GLN A 282 16.99 -4.10 5.61
C GLN A 282 15.60 -3.48 5.60
N ILE A 283 15.39 -2.49 6.46
CA ILE A 283 14.16 -1.71 6.49
C ILE A 283 14.51 -0.24 6.25
N VAL A 284 13.96 0.33 5.19
CA VAL A 284 14.08 1.74 4.85
C VAL A 284 12.81 2.45 5.34
N THR A 285 12.93 3.19 6.42
CA THR A 285 11.82 3.95 6.99
C THR A 285 11.85 5.38 6.47
N VAL A 286 10.85 5.76 5.70
CA VAL A 286 10.77 7.06 5.04
C VAL A 286 10.07 8.07 5.93
N CYS A 287 10.68 9.26 6.09
CA CYS A 287 10.12 10.42 6.77
C CYS A 287 10.14 11.64 5.85
N LYS A 288 9.20 12.57 6.05
CA LYS A 288 9.26 13.92 5.48
C LYS A 288 9.97 14.89 6.43
N ALA A 289 10.54 15.98 5.90
CA ALA A 289 11.09 17.08 6.68
C ALA A 289 10.03 17.96 7.37
N TYR A 290 8.76 17.72 7.10
CA TYR A 290 7.57 18.29 7.73
C TYR A 290 6.51 17.19 7.83
N SER A 291 5.40 17.45 8.48
CA SER A 291 4.32 16.47 8.61
C SER A 291 3.16 16.79 7.65
N SER A 292 2.57 15.76 7.06
CA SER A 292 1.32 15.89 6.31
C SER A 292 0.41 14.68 6.57
N ALA A 293 -0.89 14.89 6.56
CA ALA A 293 -1.86 13.83 6.78
C ALA A 293 -3.12 14.03 5.93
N VAL A 294 -3.76 12.92 5.55
CA VAL A 294 -5.09 12.90 4.94
C VAL A 294 -6.07 12.27 5.93
N GLY A 295 -7.29 12.79 5.95
CA GLY A 295 -8.37 12.29 6.80
C GLY A 295 -8.34 12.82 8.23
N ALA A 296 -9.27 12.32 9.04
CA ALA A 296 -9.41 12.70 10.43
C ALA A 296 -8.35 12.06 11.33
N GLY A 297 -8.36 12.45 12.60
CA GLY A 297 -7.51 11.89 13.63
C GLY A 297 -6.47 12.87 14.18
N ALA A 298 -5.72 12.41 15.17
CA ALA A 298 -4.73 13.21 15.87
C ALA A 298 -3.59 13.65 14.95
N PHE A 299 -3.27 14.93 14.98
CA PHE A 299 -2.16 15.53 14.26
C PHE A 299 -1.63 16.72 15.11
N VAL A 300 -0.79 16.40 16.08
CA VAL A 300 -0.40 17.31 17.16
C VAL A 300 0.39 18.52 16.64
N SER A 301 1.21 18.33 15.61
CA SER A 301 2.02 19.39 15.00
C SER A 301 1.30 20.17 13.89
N GLU A 302 -0.04 20.03 13.77
CA GLU A 302 -0.82 20.68 12.72
C GLU A 302 -0.74 22.20 12.78
N ILE A 303 -0.57 22.82 11.62
CA ILE A 303 -0.59 24.27 11.43
C ILE A 303 -1.78 24.68 10.56
N PHE A 304 -2.22 25.93 10.70
CA PHE A 304 -3.40 26.45 10.02
C PHE A 304 -3.12 27.81 9.36
N GLY A 305 -4.04 28.25 8.52
CA GLY A 305 -3.95 29.56 7.86
C GLY A 305 -2.91 29.64 6.75
N GLU A 306 -2.42 30.84 6.50
CA GLU A 306 -1.53 31.15 5.36
C GLU A 306 -0.25 30.30 5.35
N GLU A 307 0.30 30.00 6.52
CA GLU A 307 1.52 29.18 6.64
C GLU A 307 1.27 27.73 6.17
N ALA A 308 0.13 27.14 6.56
CA ALA A 308 -0.26 25.81 6.11
C ALA A 308 -0.52 25.80 4.59
N ASP A 309 -1.16 26.83 4.07
CA ASP A 309 -1.46 26.96 2.64
C ASP A 309 -0.18 27.14 1.81
N GLU A 310 0.77 27.92 2.28
CA GLU A 310 2.06 28.09 1.64
C GLU A 310 2.88 26.80 1.65
N LEU A 311 2.95 26.10 2.77
CA LEU A 311 3.64 24.82 2.87
C LEU A 311 2.98 23.78 1.96
N ARG A 312 1.65 23.74 1.90
CA ARG A 312 0.89 22.86 1.00
C ARG A 312 1.20 23.13 -0.46
N ARG A 313 1.27 24.40 -0.85
CA ARG A 313 1.54 24.82 -2.22
C ARG A 313 2.97 24.49 -2.64
N ARG A 314 3.95 24.63 -1.74
CA ARG A 314 5.37 24.36 -2.02
C ARG A 314 5.76 22.89 -1.86
N GLY A 315 4.98 22.13 -1.14
CA GLY A 315 5.29 20.73 -0.85
C GLY A 315 5.10 19.81 -2.06
N GLY A 316 5.98 18.81 -2.19
CA GLY A 316 5.91 17.81 -3.24
C GLY A 316 6.01 18.37 -4.68
N ASP A 317 5.80 17.51 -5.67
CA ASP A 317 5.93 17.85 -7.10
C ASP A 317 4.65 18.45 -7.72
N GLY A 318 3.70 18.84 -6.95
CA GLY A 318 2.41 19.40 -7.41
C GLY A 318 1.54 19.87 -6.25
N GLY A 319 2.18 20.17 -5.12
CA GLY A 319 1.52 20.53 -3.88
C GLY A 319 1.09 19.30 -3.05
N GLU A 320 0.73 19.56 -1.80
CA GLU A 320 0.31 18.53 -0.86
C GLU A 320 -1.19 18.26 -0.98
N PHE A 321 -1.56 17.49 -1.98
CA PHE A 321 -2.91 17.02 -2.25
C PHE A 321 -2.96 15.48 -2.31
N GLY A 322 -4.08 14.90 -1.91
CA GLY A 322 -4.27 13.45 -1.96
C GLY A 322 -4.26 12.94 -3.40
N ALA A 323 -3.39 11.96 -3.69
CA ALA A 323 -3.24 11.41 -5.05
C ALA A 323 -4.55 10.81 -5.60
N THR A 324 -5.35 10.19 -4.75
CA THR A 324 -6.63 9.54 -5.12
C THR A 324 -7.80 10.53 -5.10
N THR A 325 -7.88 11.38 -4.07
CA THR A 325 -9.07 12.20 -3.81
C THR A 325 -8.91 13.66 -4.22
N GLY A 326 -7.70 14.12 -4.51
CA GLY A 326 -7.39 15.53 -4.73
C GLY A 326 -7.61 16.44 -3.50
N ARG A 327 -7.97 15.87 -2.33
CA ARG A 327 -8.20 16.64 -1.12
C ARG A 327 -6.92 17.31 -0.64
N PRO A 328 -6.96 18.57 -0.17
CA PRO A 328 -5.80 19.21 0.44
C PRO A 328 -5.39 18.45 1.69
N ARG A 329 -4.10 18.16 1.81
CA ARG A 329 -3.54 17.52 3.00
C ARG A 329 -3.50 18.52 4.15
N ARG A 330 -3.71 18.02 5.36
CA ARG A 330 -3.41 18.72 6.60
C ARG A 330 -1.89 18.86 6.69
N MET A 331 -1.42 20.02 7.08
CA MET A 331 0.02 20.36 7.13
C MET A 331 0.46 20.57 8.56
N GLY A 332 1.69 20.22 8.87
CA GLY A 332 2.25 20.41 10.21
C GLY A 332 3.78 20.44 10.20
N TRP A 333 4.33 20.95 11.30
CA TRP A 333 5.76 20.87 11.56
C TRP A 333 6.24 19.43 11.68
N PHE A 334 7.53 19.20 11.52
CA PHE A 334 8.13 17.89 11.74
C PHE A 334 7.86 17.42 13.18
N ASP A 335 7.17 16.30 13.31
CA ASP A 335 6.82 15.72 14.59
C ASP A 335 7.88 14.70 15.01
N CYS A 336 8.81 15.13 15.87
CA CYS A 336 9.90 14.29 16.37
C CYS A 336 9.40 13.10 17.18
N VAL A 337 8.30 13.26 17.94
CA VAL A 337 7.75 12.18 18.77
C VAL A 337 7.12 11.11 17.89
N ALA A 338 6.30 11.50 16.93
CA ALA A 338 5.68 10.60 15.96
C ALA A 338 6.74 9.89 15.11
N SER A 339 7.74 10.63 14.62
CA SER A 339 8.80 10.06 13.79
C SER A 339 9.69 9.08 14.59
N LYS A 340 10.06 9.42 15.82
CA LYS A 340 10.82 8.52 16.72
C LYS A 340 10.01 7.26 17.04
N TYR A 341 8.68 7.38 17.23
CA TYR A 341 7.81 6.24 17.44
C TYR A 341 7.80 5.34 16.20
N GLY A 342 7.55 5.90 15.01
CA GLY A 342 7.53 5.15 13.77
C GLY A 342 8.86 4.45 13.47
N CYS A 343 9.99 5.14 13.69
CA CYS A 343 11.30 4.53 13.52
C CYS A 343 11.51 3.34 14.48
N ARG A 344 11.09 3.42 15.73
CA ARG A 344 11.18 2.29 16.67
C ARG A 344 10.35 1.09 16.26
N MET A 345 9.23 1.31 15.57
CA MET A 345 8.38 0.21 15.09
C MET A 345 8.98 -0.52 13.87
N HIS A 346 9.87 0.12 13.14
CA HIS A 346 10.44 -0.42 11.91
C HIS A 346 11.93 -0.74 12.01
N CYS A 347 12.71 0.10 12.68
CA CYS A 347 14.16 0.08 12.61
C CYS A 347 14.78 -0.22 13.98
N LEU A 348 14.84 -1.48 14.36
CA LEU A 348 15.43 -1.86 15.65
C LEU A 348 16.97 -1.92 15.67
N LEU A 349 17.65 -1.91 14.52
CA LEU A 349 19.08 -2.22 14.46
C LEU A 349 20.01 -1.07 14.04
N TYR A 350 19.50 0.04 13.44
CA TYR A 350 20.39 1.07 12.87
C TYR A 350 20.01 2.52 13.20
N THR A 351 19.03 2.77 14.06
CA THR A 351 18.61 4.13 14.43
C THR A 351 19.31 4.69 15.66
N SER A 352 20.09 3.90 16.38
CA SER A 352 20.81 4.41 17.55
C SER A 352 21.80 5.51 17.18
N ASP A 353 22.54 5.33 16.10
CA ASP A 353 23.59 6.29 15.70
C ASP A 353 23.02 7.55 15.04
N ALA A 354 22.04 7.41 14.14
CA ALA A 354 21.41 8.56 13.49
C ALA A 354 20.56 9.43 14.46
N ALA A 355 19.95 8.81 15.49
CA ALA A 355 19.18 9.55 16.50
C ALA A 355 20.07 10.24 17.54
N ASP A 356 21.26 9.70 17.81
CA ASP A 356 22.23 10.32 18.70
C ASP A 356 23.00 11.46 18.02
N GLU A 357 23.29 11.37 16.71
CA GLU A 357 23.80 12.49 15.93
C GLU A 357 22.79 13.64 15.79
N ALA A 358 21.49 13.36 15.71
CA ALA A 358 20.45 14.39 15.72
C ALA A 358 20.34 15.18 17.04
N ARG A 359 20.93 14.69 18.14
CA ARG A 359 21.07 15.44 19.41
C ARG A 359 22.15 16.52 19.37
N SER A 360 23.03 16.49 18.39
CA SER A 360 24.12 17.47 18.24
C SER A 360 23.79 18.66 17.36
N VAL A 361 22.55 18.78 16.84
CA VAL A 361 22.11 20.00 16.19
C VAL A 361 21.52 20.92 17.26
N ASP A 362 22.36 21.80 17.79
CA ASP A 362 21.94 22.95 18.57
C ASP A 362 20.98 23.80 17.70
N LEU A 363 19.80 24.06 18.24
CA LEU A 363 18.80 24.99 17.71
C LEU A 363 19.28 26.44 17.95
#